data_a86a2e8146cb6d566e5ef325c0d2d2ea
#
_entry.id   a86a2e8146cb6d566e5ef325c0d2d2ea
#
_cell.length_a   1.000
_cell.length_b   1.000
_cell.length_c   1.000
_cell.angle_alpha   90.00
_cell.angle_beta   90.00
_cell.angle_gamma   90.00
#
_symmetry.space_group_name_H-M   'P 1'
#
loop_
_entity.id
_entity.type
_entity.pdbx_description
1 polymer ?
#
loop_
_entity_poly.entity_id
_entity_poly.type
_entity_poly.pdbx_seq_one_letter_code
_entity_poly.pdbx_strand_id
1 'polypeptide(L)'
;LSLHDALPISDEGLTVNLETLFYGLVEKRYTFSGEKRLYFSEEVIETEPQLSLEDNVKVITKVAAKIGQKFEAAQHDLVADVKESIYDSIEDSGEVDVNLVAEKVFKDNITAQLSFKEEVAEKGFVDRAPMVEEVRELTEKKYGKQKLRLSNGIELIVPLDVYRDPNLIEFINNPDGTISVTIKNVEDVINRL
;
A
#
# COMPACT_ATOMS: atom_id res chain seq x y z
N LEU A 1 -0.40 7.75 -31.74
CA LEU A 1 -0.86 6.36 -31.69
C LEU A 1 -0.41 5.80 -30.35
N SER A 2 -1.36 5.71 -29.41
CA SER A 2 -1.14 5.15 -28.08
C SER A 2 -0.81 3.65 -28.24
N LEU A 3 0.32 3.23 -27.68
CA LEU A 3 0.75 1.82 -27.64
C LEU A 3 -0.15 0.91 -26.80
N HIS A 4 -1.21 1.47 -26.22
CA HIS A 4 -2.17 0.74 -25.35
C HIS A 4 -3.18 -0.15 -26.09
N ASP A 5 -3.30 0.00 -27.41
CA ASP A 5 -4.38 -0.67 -28.17
C ASP A 5 -3.97 -1.97 -28.85
N ALA A 6 -2.76 -2.49 -28.67
CA ALA A 6 -2.27 -3.61 -29.46
C ALA A 6 -1.36 -4.63 -28.73
N LEU A 7 -1.35 -4.67 -27.41
CA LEU A 7 -0.69 -5.79 -26.75
C LEU A 7 -1.69 -6.95 -26.66
N PRO A 8 -1.38 -8.11 -27.29
CA PRO A 8 -2.12 -9.30 -26.99
C PRO A 8 -2.05 -9.53 -25.48
N ILE A 9 -3.15 -10.00 -24.89
CA ILE A 9 -3.16 -10.43 -23.49
C ILE A 9 -2.23 -11.64 -23.42
N SER A 10 -0.94 -11.36 -23.30
CA SER A 10 0.07 -12.38 -23.11
C SER A 10 0.15 -12.64 -21.62
N ASP A 11 0.04 -13.89 -21.24
CA ASP A 11 0.22 -14.34 -19.87
C ASP A 11 1.69 -14.14 -19.39
N GLU A 12 2.58 -13.79 -20.31
CA GLU A 12 4.00 -13.53 -20.10
C GLU A 12 4.49 -12.45 -21.06
N GLY A 13 5.34 -11.57 -20.60
CA GLY A 13 5.87 -10.50 -21.43
C GLY A 13 6.98 -9.71 -20.74
N LEU A 14 7.96 -9.31 -21.53
CA LEU A 14 9.02 -8.39 -21.14
C LEU A 14 8.84 -7.07 -21.90
N THR A 15 8.74 -5.99 -21.16
CA THR A 15 8.77 -4.63 -21.71
C THR A 15 10.02 -3.93 -21.22
N VAL A 16 10.73 -3.24 -22.12
CA VAL A 16 11.91 -2.45 -21.79
C VAL A 16 11.68 -1.02 -22.26
N ASN A 17 11.84 -0.07 -21.34
CA ASN A 17 11.89 1.33 -21.66
C ASN A 17 13.30 1.66 -22.15
N LEU A 18 13.44 2.03 -23.43
CA LEU A 18 14.75 2.24 -24.06
C LEU A 18 15.45 3.54 -23.62
N GLU A 19 14.72 4.47 -23.00
CA GLU A 19 15.29 5.74 -22.51
C GLU A 19 15.84 5.58 -21.10
N THR A 20 15.09 4.90 -20.22
CA THR A 20 15.43 4.74 -18.82
C THR A 20 16.11 3.41 -18.50
N LEU A 21 16.08 2.46 -19.44
CA LEU A 21 16.52 1.07 -19.29
C LEU A 21 15.78 0.29 -18.18
N PHE A 22 14.71 0.83 -17.67
CA PHE A 22 13.81 0.07 -16.80
C PHE A 22 13.08 -1.00 -17.62
N TYR A 23 12.88 -2.16 -17.00
CA TYR A 23 12.11 -3.23 -17.62
C TYR A 23 10.96 -3.67 -16.71
N GLY A 24 9.85 -4.04 -17.33
CA GLY A 24 8.71 -4.69 -16.68
C GLY A 24 8.61 -6.12 -17.18
N LEU A 25 8.51 -7.08 -16.26
CA LEU A 25 8.42 -8.49 -16.57
C LEU A 25 7.14 -9.07 -15.95
N VAL A 26 6.34 -9.72 -16.79
CA VAL A 26 5.21 -10.55 -16.36
C VAL A 26 5.54 -11.97 -16.77
N GLU A 27 5.67 -12.87 -15.79
CA GLU A 27 6.02 -14.26 -16.04
C GLU A 27 5.26 -15.23 -15.12
N LYS A 28 5.14 -16.47 -15.55
CA LYS A 28 4.56 -17.57 -14.78
C LYS A 28 5.65 -18.40 -14.10
N ARG A 29 5.26 -19.06 -13.03
CA ARG A 29 6.13 -20.06 -12.39
C ARG A 29 6.01 -21.39 -13.10
N TYR A 30 7.14 -21.94 -13.51
CA TYR A 30 7.26 -23.26 -14.11
C TYR A 30 7.85 -24.26 -13.12
N THR A 31 7.53 -25.55 -13.30
CA THR A 31 8.08 -26.60 -12.47
C THR A 31 9.29 -27.23 -13.18
N PHE A 32 10.47 -26.99 -12.64
CA PHE A 32 11.73 -27.61 -13.06
C PHE A 32 12.20 -28.56 -11.97
N SER A 33 12.40 -29.84 -12.32
CA SER A 33 12.90 -30.86 -11.38
C SER A 33 12.12 -30.95 -10.05
N GLY A 34 10.82 -30.63 -10.07
CA GLY A 34 9.94 -30.65 -8.91
C GLY A 34 9.85 -29.33 -8.13
N GLU A 35 10.65 -28.31 -8.47
CA GLU A 35 10.62 -26.99 -7.89
C GLU A 35 9.95 -25.98 -8.81
N LYS A 36 9.17 -25.07 -8.20
CA LYS A 36 8.53 -23.97 -8.95
C LYS A 36 9.48 -22.78 -9.02
N ARG A 37 9.91 -22.42 -10.23
CA ARG A 37 10.84 -21.31 -10.50
C ARG A 37 10.28 -20.34 -11.51
N LEU A 38 10.76 -19.11 -11.46
CA LEU A 38 10.56 -18.07 -12.45
C LEU A 38 11.70 -18.19 -13.47
N TYR A 39 11.38 -18.72 -14.66
CA TYR A 39 12.42 -19.04 -15.64
C TYR A 39 13.14 -17.81 -16.17
N PHE A 40 12.39 -16.77 -16.49
CA PHE A 40 12.98 -15.62 -17.18
C PHE A 40 13.79 -14.74 -16.22
N SER A 41 13.27 -14.45 -15.03
CA SER A 41 13.98 -13.65 -14.03
C SER A 41 15.15 -14.41 -13.40
N GLU A 42 14.97 -15.67 -13.04
CA GLU A 42 15.98 -16.42 -12.32
C GLU A 42 17.09 -17.00 -13.25
N GLU A 43 16.71 -17.47 -14.46
CA GLU A 43 17.65 -18.21 -15.33
C GLU A 43 18.16 -17.40 -16.54
N VAL A 44 17.40 -16.37 -16.99
CA VAL A 44 17.77 -15.61 -18.18
C VAL A 44 18.32 -14.24 -17.83
N ILE A 45 17.66 -13.50 -16.95
CA ILE A 45 18.07 -12.14 -16.55
C ILE A 45 18.99 -12.21 -15.34
N GLU A 46 18.95 -13.30 -14.58
CA GLU A 46 19.71 -13.50 -13.32
C GLU A 46 19.46 -12.36 -12.32
N THR A 47 18.21 -11.91 -12.23
CA THR A 47 17.80 -10.82 -11.36
C THR A 47 16.75 -11.30 -10.39
N GLU A 48 16.87 -10.91 -9.13
CA GLU A 48 15.80 -11.12 -8.17
C GLU A 48 14.59 -10.26 -8.55
N PRO A 49 13.39 -10.87 -8.71
CA PRO A 49 12.19 -10.12 -9.03
C PRO A 49 11.90 -9.10 -7.94
N GLN A 50 11.85 -7.83 -8.30
CA GLN A 50 11.37 -6.83 -7.36
C GLN A 50 9.86 -6.98 -7.15
N LEU A 51 9.43 -6.84 -5.92
CA LEU A 51 8.01 -6.86 -5.60
C LEU A 51 7.27 -5.74 -6.33
N SER A 52 6.09 -6.05 -6.84
CA SER A 52 5.23 -5.00 -7.40
C SER A 52 4.86 -3.98 -6.31
N LEU A 53 4.50 -2.76 -6.70
CA LEU A 53 4.04 -1.76 -5.73
C LEU A 53 2.92 -2.31 -4.84
N GLU A 54 1.96 -3.04 -5.42
CA GLU A 54 0.86 -3.64 -4.65
C GLU A 54 1.35 -4.66 -3.62
N ASP A 55 2.34 -5.45 -3.97
CA ASP A 55 2.90 -6.44 -3.07
C ASP A 55 3.76 -5.77 -2.00
N ASN A 56 4.50 -4.73 -2.36
CA ASN A 56 5.22 -3.88 -1.42
C ASN A 56 4.26 -3.27 -0.39
N VAL A 57 3.18 -2.66 -0.82
CA VAL A 57 2.16 -2.09 0.07
C VAL A 57 1.51 -3.16 0.94
N LYS A 58 1.23 -4.35 0.40
CA LYS A 58 0.71 -5.48 1.19
C LYS A 58 1.71 -5.95 2.25
N VAL A 59 2.99 -6.03 1.91
CA VAL A 59 4.06 -6.39 2.86
C VAL A 59 4.13 -5.35 3.97
N ILE A 60 4.27 -4.08 3.62
CA ILE A 60 4.33 -2.96 4.58
C ILE A 60 3.12 -2.98 5.52
N THR A 61 1.91 -3.09 4.97
CA THR A 61 0.68 -3.10 5.78
C THR A 61 0.61 -4.31 6.72
N LYS A 62 1.01 -5.50 6.25
CA LYS A 62 1.02 -6.71 7.10
C LYS A 62 2.05 -6.63 8.21
N VAL A 63 3.26 -6.14 7.90
CA VAL A 63 4.32 -5.98 8.90
C VAL A 63 3.92 -4.92 9.91
N ALA A 64 3.39 -3.78 9.47
CA ALA A 64 2.90 -2.73 10.36
C ALA A 64 1.80 -3.24 11.30
N ALA A 65 0.83 -4.00 10.80
CA ALA A 65 -0.22 -4.60 11.62
C ALA A 65 0.33 -5.57 12.67
N LYS A 66 1.31 -6.41 12.29
CA LYS A 66 1.97 -7.34 13.21
C LYS A 66 2.76 -6.61 14.31
N ILE A 67 3.54 -5.62 13.93
CA ILE A 67 4.30 -4.81 14.88
C ILE A 67 3.37 -3.97 15.76
N GLY A 68 2.34 -3.34 15.18
CA GLY A 68 1.34 -2.59 15.92
C GLY A 68 0.62 -3.43 16.97
N GLN A 69 0.26 -4.67 16.63
CA GLN A 69 -0.34 -5.60 17.59
C GLN A 69 0.61 -5.92 18.76
N LYS A 70 1.92 -6.10 18.48
CA LYS A 70 2.94 -6.35 19.51
C LYS A 70 3.11 -5.16 20.47
N PHE A 71 2.89 -3.95 19.98
CA PHE A 71 3.05 -2.71 20.75
C PHE A 71 1.71 -2.05 21.13
N GLU A 72 0.60 -2.81 21.09
CA GLU A 72 -0.74 -2.37 21.52
C GLU A 72 -1.30 -1.14 20.79
N ALA A 73 -0.86 -0.92 19.54
CA ALA A 73 -1.40 0.16 18.71
C ALA A 73 -2.83 -0.15 18.23
N ALA A 74 -3.70 0.86 18.20
CA ALA A 74 -5.06 0.71 17.71
C ALA A 74 -5.06 0.36 16.20
N GLN A 75 -5.58 -0.82 15.85
CA GLN A 75 -5.43 -1.38 14.50
C GLN A 75 -6.08 -0.54 13.38
N HIS A 76 -7.20 0.13 13.67
CA HIS A 76 -7.88 0.94 12.65
C HIS A 76 -7.08 2.20 12.30
N ASP A 77 -6.47 2.85 13.31
CA ASP A 77 -5.61 4.00 13.10
C ASP A 77 -4.33 3.60 12.38
N LEU A 78 -3.75 2.46 12.76
CA LEU A 78 -2.51 1.96 12.18
C LEU A 78 -2.62 1.69 10.67
N VAL A 79 -3.71 1.07 10.21
CA VAL A 79 -3.92 0.84 8.77
C VAL A 79 -4.15 2.15 8.02
N ALA A 80 -4.82 3.12 8.66
CA ALA A 80 -5.01 4.45 8.10
C ALA A 80 -3.66 5.18 8.00
N ASP A 81 -2.88 5.19 9.07
CA ASP A 81 -1.56 5.83 9.12
C ASP A 81 -0.58 5.22 8.10
N VAL A 82 -0.60 3.89 7.91
CA VAL A 82 0.22 3.22 6.89
C VAL A 82 -0.15 3.69 5.48
N LYS A 83 -1.44 3.70 5.15
CA LYS A 83 -1.90 4.13 3.82
C LYS A 83 -1.59 5.60 3.56
N GLU A 84 -1.80 6.42 4.58
CA GLU A 84 -1.49 7.84 4.54
C GLU A 84 0.00 8.08 4.33
N SER A 85 0.84 7.38 5.09
CA SER A 85 2.29 7.52 4.97
C SER A 85 2.80 7.08 3.60
N ILE A 86 2.23 6.02 3.02
CA ILE A 86 2.54 5.58 1.67
C ILE A 86 2.09 6.62 0.65
N TYR A 87 0.87 7.16 0.79
CA TYR A 87 0.36 8.19 -0.10
C TYR A 87 1.25 9.44 -0.08
N ASP A 88 1.57 9.95 1.11
CA ASP A 88 2.43 11.11 1.28
C ASP A 88 3.85 10.89 0.73
N SER A 89 4.43 9.70 0.97
CA SER A 89 5.74 9.34 0.44
C SER A 89 5.77 9.39 -1.09
N ILE A 90 4.72 8.89 -1.73
CA ILE A 90 4.58 8.88 -3.19
C ILE A 90 4.35 10.29 -3.73
N GLU A 91 3.53 11.11 -3.06
CA GLU A 91 3.31 12.51 -3.43
C GLU A 91 4.59 13.35 -3.34
N ASP A 92 5.36 13.15 -2.26
CA ASP A 92 6.56 13.96 -1.99
C ASP A 92 7.76 13.57 -2.86
N SER A 93 8.00 12.28 -3.04
CA SER A 93 9.23 11.77 -3.66
C SER A 93 9.01 10.89 -4.90
N GLY A 94 7.78 10.48 -5.19
CA GLY A 94 7.47 9.46 -6.21
C GLY A 94 7.91 8.05 -5.81
N GLU A 95 8.26 7.81 -4.54
CA GLU A 95 8.77 6.55 -4.03
C GLU A 95 8.04 6.15 -2.74
N VAL A 96 7.99 4.85 -2.46
CA VAL A 96 7.55 4.37 -1.14
C VAL A 96 8.76 4.33 -0.21
N ASP A 97 8.79 5.22 0.78
CA ASP A 97 9.87 5.32 1.77
C ASP A 97 9.48 4.62 3.08
N VAL A 98 10.14 3.50 3.37
CA VAL A 98 9.92 2.68 4.58
C VAL A 98 10.23 3.48 5.86
N ASN A 99 11.21 4.39 5.80
CA ASN A 99 11.57 5.19 6.97
C ASN A 99 10.46 6.17 7.32
N LEU A 100 9.91 6.85 6.31
CA LEU A 100 8.79 7.75 6.50
C LEU A 100 7.55 7.02 7.06
N VAL A 101 7.27 5.82 6.53
CA VAL A 101 6.18 4.98 7.03
C VAL A 101 6.42 4.60 8.49
N ALA A 102 7.63 4.17 8.86
CA ALA A 102 7.97 3.81 10.23
C ALA A 102 7.77 4.97 11.21
N GLU A 103 8.26 6.15 10.83
CA GLU A 103 8.18 7.36 11.65
C GLU A 103 6.74 7.83 11.86
N LYS A 104 5.93 7.84 10.80
CA LYS A 104 4.53 8.28 10.89
C LYS A 104 3.63 7.28 11.63
N VAL A 105 3.83 5.98 11.39
CA VAL A 105 3.00 4.93 11.97
C VAL A 105 3.32 4.69 13.45
N PHE A 106 4.61 4.66 13.79
CA PHE A 106 5.05 4.33 15.16
C PHE A 106 5.52 5.54 15.96
N LYS A 107 5.45 6.74 15.40
CA LYS A 107 5.73 8.04 16.06
C LYS A 107 6.91 7.96 17.06
N ASP A 108 6.60 8.06 18.36
CA ASP A 108 7.61 8.10 19.41
C ASP A 108 8.16 6.71 19.82
N ASN A 109 7.69 5.62 19.22
CA ASN A 109 8.12 4.27 19.56
C ASN A 109 9.28 3.80 18.67
N ILE A 110 10.50 4.23 19.01
CA ILE A 110 11.73 3.90 18.27
C ILE A 110 11.93 2.37 18.15
N THR A 111 11.59 1.60 19.19
CA THR A 111 11.74 0.15 19.16
C THR A 111 10.78 -0.49 18.14
N ALA A 112 9.55 0.00 18.04
CA ALA A 112 8.60 -0.45 17.03
C ALA A 112 9.06 -0.05 15.61
N GLN A 113 9.59 1.16 15.43
CA GLN A 113 10.15 1.61 14.15
C GLN A 113 11.30 0.71 13.68
N LEU A 114 12.25 0.39 14.55
CA LEU A 114 13.37 -0.50 14.22
C LEU A 114 12.89 -1.90 13.88
N SER A 115 12.02 -2.49 14.72
CA SER A 115 11.46 -3.83 14.46
C SER A 115 10.68 -3.88 13.14
N PHE A 116 9.98 -2.81 12.79
CA PHE A 116 9.26 -2.69 11.52
C PHE A 116 10.23 -2.68 10.34
N LYS A 117 11.26 -1.83 10.39
CA LYS A 117 12.26 -1.73 9.32
C LYS A 117 13.02 -3.05 9.09
N GLU A 118 13.44 -3.71 10.16
CA GLU A 118 14.11 -5.01 10.11
C GLU A 118 13.20 -6.06 9.45
N GLU A 119 11.95 -6.17 9.87
CA GLU A 119 11.04 -7.18 9.35
C GLU A 119 10.63 -6.90 7.89
N VAL A 120 10.51 -5.64 7.49
CA VAL A 120 10.25 -5.24 6.10
C VAL A 120 11.45 -5.60 5.21
N ALA A 121 12.68 -5.36 5.67
CA ALA A 121 13.89 -5.73 4.97
C ALA A 121 14.03 -7.26 4.81
N GLU A 122 13.71 -8.06 5.84
CA GLU A 122 13.67 -9.52 5.77
C GLU A 122 12.68 -10.06 4.73
N LYS A 123 11.66 -9.27 4.37
CA LYS A 123 10.68 -9.60 3.31
C LYS A 123 11.15 -9.22 1.91
N GLY A 124 12.39 -8.76 1.78
CA GLY A 124 12.98 -8.38 0.49
C GLY A 124 12.57 -6.99 -0.01
N PHE A 125 12.05 -6.13 0.87
CA PHE A 125 11.75 -4.76 0.49
C PHE A 125 13.02 -3.91 0.51
N VAL A 126 13.30 -3.21 -0.57
CA VAL A 126 14.34 -2.17 -0.61
C VAL A 126 13.80 -0.87 0.02
N ASP A 127 14.66 -0.13 0.72
CA ASP A 127 14.28 1.06 1.50
C ASP A 127 13.48 2.09 0.71
N ARG A 128 13.67 2.14 -0.61
CA ARG A 128 12.92 2.99 -1.53
C ARG A 128 12.58 2.22 -2.80
N ALA A 129 11.30 2.19 -3.15
CA ALA A 129 10.82 1.61 -4.39
C ALA A 129 10.37 2.73 -5.34
N PRO A 130 11.12 3.02 -6.43
CA PRO A 130 10.76 4.04 -7.40
C PRO A 130 9.46 3.68 -8.11
N MET A 131 8.66 4.69 -8.40
CA MET A 131 7.40 4.53 -9.10
C MET A 131 7.44 5.12 -10.48
N VAL A 132 6.87 4.41 -11.44
CA VAL A 132 6.60 4.91 -12.78
C VAL A 132 5.38 5.83 -12.72
N GLU A 133 5.39 6.94 -13.47
CA GLU A 133 4.35 7.99 -13.44
C GLU A 133 2.92 7.46 -13.64
N GLU A 134 2.77 6.40 -14.44
CA GLU A 134 1.48 5.69 -14.64
C GLU A 134 0.92 5.06 -13.34
N VAL A 135 1.78 4.73 -12.39
CA VAL A 135 1.40 4.16 -11.11
C VAL A 135 0.94 5.25 -10.13
N ARG A 136 1.37 6.49 -10.30
CA ARG A 136 0.97 7.63 -9.47
C ARG A 136 -0.54 7.88 -9.55
N GLU A 137 -1.11 7.94 -10.75
CA GLU A 137 -2.57 8.08 -10.92
C GLU A 137 -3.37 6.91 -10.34
N LEU A 138 -2.84 5.69 -10.44
CA LEU A 138 -3.44 4.50 -9.84
C LEU A 138 -3.37 4.55 -8.31
N THR A 139 -2.30 5.13 -7.77
CA THR A 139 -2.08 5.28 -6.33
C THR A 139 -3.06 6.26 -5.72
N GLU A 140 -3.27 7.42 -6.32
CA GLU A 140 -4.28 8.39 -5.89
C GLU A 140 -5.68 7.76 -5.83
N LYS A 141 -6.07 7.01 -6.86
CA LYS A 141 -7.37 6.32 -6.90
C LYS A 141 -7.49 5.23 -5.85
N LYS A 142 -6.40 4.54 -5.52
CA LYS A 142 -6.41 3.35 -4.66
C LYS A 142 -6.17 3.68 -3.19
N TYR A 143 -5.26 4.61 -2.91
CA TYR A 143 -4.84 4.96 -1.56
C TYR A 143 -5.39 6.30 -1.07
N GLY A 144 -5.84 7.18 -1.95
CA GLY A 144 -6.50 8.45 -1.61
C GLY A 144 -7.86 8.30 -0.90
N LYS A 145 -8.28 7.07 -0.55
CA LYS A 145 -9.54 6.79 0.17
C LYS A 145 -9.35 5.71 1.21
N GLN A 146 -9.93 5.92 2.39
CA GLN A 146 -10.07 4.88 3.40
C GLN A 146 -11.35 4.08 3.16
N LYS A 147 -11.22 2.75 3.16
CA LYS A 147 -12.36 1.82 3.12
C LYS A 147 -12.47 1.14 4.46
N LEU A 148 -13.50 1.46 5.19
CA LEU A 148 -13.77 0.95 6.52
C LEU A 148 -14.99 0.03 6.48
N ARG A 149 -14.88 -1.13 7.09
CA ARG A 149 -16.01 -2.01 7.33
C ARG A 149 -16.24 -2.13 8.84
N LEU A 150 -17.37 -1.63 9.27
CA LEU A 150 -17.76 -1.65 10.67
C LEU A 150 -18.32 -3.02 11.06
N SER A 151 -18.23 -3.38 12.34
CA SER A 151 -18.70 -4.67 12.85
C SER A 151 -20.20 -4.91 12.65
N ASN A 152 -20.99 -3.83 12.56
CA ASN A 152 -22.43 -3.87 12.29
C ASN A 152 -22.78 -4.03 10.80
N GLY A 153 -21.76 -4.17 9.90
CA GLY A 153 -21.92 -4.35 8.47
C GLY A 153 -21.93 -3.07 7.63
N ILE A 154 -21.88 -1.90 8.25
CA ILE A 154 -21.78 -0.63 7.52
C ILE A 154 -20.39 -0.54 6.87
N GLU A 155 -20.35 -0.13 5.61
CA GLU A 155 -19.11 0.18 4.88
C GLU A 155 -19.04 1.70 4.62
N LEU A 156 -17.90 2.28 4.95
CA LEU A 156 -17.60 3.68 4.71
C LEU A 156 -16.44 3.78 3.72
N ILE A 157 -16.59 4.65 2.71
CA ILE A 157 -15.51 5.03 1.81
C ILE A 157 -15.31 6.53 2.00
N VAL A 158 -14.20 6.88 2.61
CA VAL A 158 -13.92 8.25 3.02
C VAL A 158 -12.66 8.72 2.28
N PRO A 159 -12.69 9.86 1.57
CA PRO A 159 -11.48 10.49 1.04
C PRO A 159 -10.47 10.74 2.16
N LEU A 160 -9.18 10.65 1.84
CA LEU A 160 -8.12 10.71 2.85
C LEU A 160 -8.05 12.07 3.54
N ASP A 161 -8.24 13.13 2.78
CA ASP A 161 -8.33 14.51 3.27
C ASP A 161 -9.48 14.70 4.27
N VAL A 162 -10.65 14.11 3.99
CA VAL A 162 -11.80 14.10 4.89
C VAL A 162 -11.53 13.25 6.14
N TYR A 163 -10.89 12.09 5.96
CA TYR A 163 -10.56 11.18 7.06
C TYR A 163 -9.60 11.80 8.08
N ARG A 164 -8.71 12.67 7.62
CA ARG A 164 -7.71 13.39 8.44
C ARG A 164 -8.30 14.58 9.21
N ASP A 165 -9.43 15.11 8.76
CA ASP A 165 -10.01 16.31 9.36
C ASP A 165 -11.04 15.95 10.45
N PRO A 166 -10.70 16.16 11.74
CA PRO A 166 -11.61 15.89 12.85
C PRO A 166 -12.85 16.79 12.85
N ASN A 167 -12.85 17.87 12.04
CA ASN A 167 -14.03 18.69 11.85
C ASN A 167 -15.02 18.05 10.85
N LEU A 168 -14.58 17.10 10.03
CA LEU A 168 -15.41 16.43 9.04
C LEU A 168 -15.81 15.01 9.47
N ILE A 169 -14.89 14.25 10.06
CA ILE A 169 -15.16 12.90 10.60
C ILE A 169 -14.43 12.68 11.91
N GLU A 170 -15.06 12.02 12.84
CA GLU A 170 -14.49 11.73 14.16
C GLU A 170 -14.79 10.31 14.60
N PHE A 171 -13.79 9.61 15.12
CA PHE A 171 -13.88 8.29 15.71
C PHE A 171 -13.69 8.40 17.22
N ILE A 172 -14.72 8.08 17.98
CA ILE A 172 -14.74 8.23 19.44
C ILE A 172 -14.71 6.85 20.08
N ASN A 173 -13.67 6.55 20.85
CA ASN A 173 -13.59 5.34 21.65
C ASN A 173 -14.46 5.52 22.90
N ASN A 174 -15.53 4.73 23.02
CA ASN A 174 -16.44 4.77 24.15
C ASN A 174 -15.88 3.95 25.33
N PRO A 175 -16.27 4.28 26.59
CA PRO A 175 -15.81 3.53 27.77
C PRO A 175 -16.22 2.06 27.80
N ASP A 176 -17.25 1.68 27.03
CA ASP A 176 -17.72 0.30 26.90
C ASP A 176 -16.92 -0.53 25.86
N GLY A 177 -15.88 0.05 25.26
CA GLY A 177 -15.05 -0.58 24.23
C GLY A 177 -15.63 -0.50 22.82
N THR A 178 -16.77 0.17 22.63
CA THR A 178 -17.33 0.43 21.31
C THR A 178 -16.70 1.68 20.68
N ILE A 179 -16.86 1.84 19.35
CA ILE A 179 -16.42 3.02 18.62
C ILE A 179 -17.64 3.71 18.01
N SER A 180 -17.77 4.99 18.25
CA SER A 180 -18.76 5.84 17.57
C SER A 180 -18.08 6.56 16.42
N VAL A 181 -18.76 6.65 15.27
CA VAL A 181 -18.31 7.42 14.11
C VAL A 181 -19.28 8.58 13.89
N THR A 182 -18.77 9.79 13.91
CA THR A 182 -19.55 11.00 13.69
C THR A 182 -19.08 11.70 12.43
N ILE A 183 -20.00 11.89 11.47
CA ILE A 183 -19.77 12.68 10.25
C ILE A 183 -20.38 14.06 10.50
N LYS A 184 -19.57 15.09 10.31
CA LYS A 184 -19.90 16.49 10.66
C LYS A 184 -19.99 17.34 9.40
N ASN A 185 -20.67 18.49 9.52
CA ASN A 185 -20.75 19.54 8.48
C ASN A 185 -21.25 19.02 7.13
N VAL A 186 -22.25 18.11 7.17
CA VAL A 186 -22.91 17.59 5.96
C VAL A 186 -24.04 18.55 5.60
N GLU A 187 -23.98 19.14 4.40
CA GLU A 187 -24.99 20.07 3.91
C GLU A 187 -26.21 19.34 3.33
N ASP A 188 -26.00 18.17 2.70
CA ASP A 188 -27.09 17.41 2.07
C ASP A 188 -26.80 15.89 2.08
N VAL A 189 -27.84 15.08 2.06
CA VAL A 189 -27.76 13.62 1.96
C VAL A 189 -28.64 13.13 0.82
N ILE A 190 -28.02 12.68 -0.25
CA ILE A 190 -28.71 12.19 -1.44
C ILE A 190 -28.70 10.66 -1.45
N ASN A 191 -29.89 10.06 -1.49
CA ASN A 191 -30.03 8.63 -1.70
C ASN A 191 -29.91 8.33 -3.20
N ARG A 192 -28.93 7.51 -3.58
CA ARG A 192 -28.75 7.06 -4.97
C ARG A 192 -29.24 5.63 -5.09
N LEU A 193 -30.18 5.42 -6.00
CA LEU A 193 -30.67 4.11 -6.43
C LEU A 193 -29.64 3.42 -7.34
#